data_a8734f689ff0c5142cc8abf09c2c9531
#
_entry.id   a8734f689ff0c5142cc8abf09c2c9531
#
_cell.length_a   1.000
_cell.length_b   1.000
_cell.length_c   1.000
_cell.angle_alpha   90.00
_cell.angle_beta   90.00
_cell.angle_gamma   90.00
#
_symmetry.space_group_name_H-M   'P 1'
#
loop_
_entity.id
_entity.type
_entity.pdbx_description
1 polymer ?
#
loop_
_entity_poly.entity_id
_entity_poly.type
_entity_poly.pdbx_seq_one_letter_code
_entity_poly.pdbx_strand_id
1 'polypeptide(L)'
;MMNQWSKTVQKNTPRIQLFLLLTLSSPHVPADLSGTLTGGWISVGALGMLLTHEAGHMAVAAVTGINANIDDLTVVYPGENLTPRHQLRVASAGFQTQWLLSEVAFGYLHDAENSKRSLATGAVITHLGISAAYLTFLNDHEDGDVMGIANALGRDRDEVAALVAIPALLDTWRLLGNPPRWVPSLSAASKGLMAAW
;
A
#
# COMPACT_ATOMS: atom_id res chain seq x y z
N MET A 1 -2.38 6.10 -42.03
CA MET A 1 -2.41 4.80 -41.37
C MET A 1 -2.79 5.07 -39.92
N MET A 2 -4.06 4.92 -39.58
CA MET A 2 -4.57 5.13 -38.20
C MET A 2 -4.37 3.83 -37.43
N ASN A 3 -3.49 3.88 -36.41
CA ASN A 3 -3.31 2.76 -35.51
C ASN A 3 -4.54 2.65 -34.61
N GLN A 4 -5.22 1.55 -34.73
CA GLN A 4 -6.29 1.12 -33.83
C GLN A 4 -5.67 0.65 -32.50
N TRP A 5 -5.56 1.56 -31.55
CA TRP A 5 -5.48 1.21 -30.13
C TRP A 5 -6.89 1.32 -29.56
N SER A 6 -7.67 0.30 -29.75
CA SER A 6 -8.93 0.17 -29.04
C SER A 6 -9.07 -1.26 -28.55
N LYS A 7 -9.27 -1.36 -27.25
CA LYS A 7 -9.98 -2.41 -26.54
C LYS A 7 -9.15 -3.61 -26.10
N THR A 8 -8.86 -3.63 -24.82
CA THR A 8 -9.63 -4.56 -23.97
C THR A 8 -9.55 -4.06 -22.53
N VAL A 9 -10.48 -3.25 -22.09
CA VAL A 9 -10.73 -3.06 -20.65
C VAL A 9 -11.28 -4.39 -20.15
N GLN A 10 -10.39 -5.26 -19.73
CA GLN A 10 -10.75 -6.50 -19.07
C GLN A 10 -11.22 -6.14 -17.66
N LYS A 11 -12.54 -6.19 -17.46
CA LYS A 11 -13.18 -5.97 -16.15
C LYS A 11 -12.73 -7.06 -15.17
N ASN A 12 -11.64 -6.81 -14.47
CA ASN A 12 -11.11 -7.67 -13.41
C ASN A 12 -11.63 -7.26 -12.01
N THR A 13 -12.88 -6.83 -11.93
CA THR A 13 -13.58 -6.40 -10.71
C THR A 13 -13.63 -7.44 -9.55
N PRO A 14 -13.58 -8.78 -9.76
CA PRO A 14 -13.70 -9.70 -8.63
C PRO A 14 -12.46 -9.83 -7.73
N ARG A 15 -11.26 -9.39 -8.18
CA ARG A 15 -10.01 -9.62 -7.45
C ARG A 15 -9.84 -8.69 -6.24
N ILE A 16 -10.27 -7.46 -6.34
CA ILE A 16 -10.18 -6.47 -5.23
C ILE A 16 -11.19 -6.81 -4.13
N GLN A 17 -12.40 -7.27 -4.50
CA GLN A 17 -13.41 -7.69 -3.52
C GLN A 17 -12.96 -8.90 -2.70
N LEU A 18 -12.22 -9.83 -3.29
CA LEU A 18 -11.70 -11.00 -2.58
C LEU A 18 -10.63 -10.59 -1.54
N PHE A 19 -9.82 -9.59 -1.86
CA PHE A 19 -8.78 -9.09 -0.96
C PHE A 19 -9.37 -8.40 0.29
N LEU A 20 -10.39 -7.56 0.11
CA LEU A 20 -11.10 -6.91 1.22
C LEU A 20 -11.75 -7.94 2.15
N LEU A 21 -12.32 -9.04 1.59
CA LEU A 21 -12.91 -10.13 2.35
C LEU A 21 -11.89 -10.96 3.13
N LEU A 22 -10.69 -11.18 2.58
CA LEU A 22 -9.62 -11.93 3.25
C LEU A 22 -9.02 -11.16 4.44
N THR A 23 -8.92 -9.83 4.36
CA THR A 23 -8.44 -9.01 5.49
C THR A 23 -9.46 -8.92 6.63
N LEU A 24 -10.77 -9.08 6.33
CA LEU A 24 -11.84 -9.01 7.31
C LEU A 24 -12.16 -10.36 7.99
N SER A 25 -11.68 -11.49 7.44
CA SER A 25 -12.05 -12.83 7.89
C SER A 25 -10.96 -13.60 8.65
N SER A 26 -9.79 -13.01 8.92
CA SER A 26 -8.71 -13.69 9.64
C SER A 26 -8.87 -13.61 11.17
N PRO A 27 -9.15 -14.73 11.89
CA PRO A 27 -9.48 -14.71 13.31
C PRO A 27 -8.29 -14.82 14.27
N HIS A 28 -7.04 -14.87 13.80
CA HIS A 28 -5.88 -15.07 14.69
C HIS A 28 -5.01 -13.82 14.77
N VAL A 29 -5.26 -13.06 15.84
CA VAL A 29 -4.37 -11.96 16.27
C VAL A 29 -3.41 -12.52 17.32
N PRO A 30 -2.10 -12.16 17.29
CA PRO A 30 -1.14 -12.63 18.29
C PRO A 30 -1.55 -12.31 19.72
N ALA A 31 -1.08 -13.11 20.68
CA ALA A 31 -1.50 -13.06 22.09
C ALA A 31 -1.32 -11.69 22.76
N ASP A 32 -0.37 -10.87 22.32
CA ASP A 32 -0.15 -9.50 22.85
C ASP A 32 -1.18 -8.46 22.32
N LEU A 33 -1.95 -8.80 21.30
CA LEU A 33 -3.10 -8.03 20.83
C LEU A 33 -4.43 -8.51 21.44
N SER A 34 -4.36 -9.39 22.43
CA SER A 34 -5.50 -10.09 23.07
C SER A 34 -6.41 -9.22 23.96
N GLY A 35 -6.17 -7.92 24.05
CA GLY A 35 -7.19 -6.99 24.51
C GLY A 35 -8.38 -7.00 23.53
N THR A 36 -9.59 -6.76 24.01
CA THR A 36 -10.82 -6.79 23.21
C THR A 36 -10.74 -5.90 21.97
N LEU A 37 -10.24 -6.45 20.85
CA LEU A 37 -10.23 -5.74 19.57
C LEU A 37 -11.67 -5.66 19.05
N THR A 38 -12.09 -4.47 18.65
CA THR A 38 -13.43 -4.25 18.11
C THR A 38 -13.38 -4.31 16.61
N GLY A 39 -14.04 -5.29 15.99
CA GLY A 39 -14.04 -5.51 14.54
C GLY A 39 -14.40 -4.26 13.72
N GLY A 40 -15.31 -3.44 14.21
CA GLY A 40 -15.66 -2.16 13.57
C GLY A 40 -14.48 -1.21 13.44
N TRP A 41 -13.68 -1.03 14.49
CA TRP A 41 -12.49 -0.15 14.44
C TRP A 41 -11.36 -0.73 13.61
N ILE A 42 -11.22 -2.06 13.56
CA ILE A 42 -10.26 -2.71 12.64
C ILE A 42 -10.66 -2.40 11.19
N SER A 43 -11.95 -2.52 10.85
CA SER A 43 -12.42 -2.19 9.49
C SER A 43 -12.21 -0.72 9.14
N VAL A 44 -12.43 0.20 10.08
CA VAL A 44 -12.15 1.64 9.88
C VAL A 44 -10.67 1.87 9.62
N GLY A 45 -9.78 1.23 10.39
CA GLY A 45 -8.33 1.32 10.18
C GLY A 45 -7.88 0.75 8.84
N ALA A 46 -8.47 -0.38 8.44
CA ALA A 46 -8.20 -1.01 7.15
C ALA A 46 -8.62 -0.11 5.97
N LEU A 47 -9.84 0.40 6.00
CA LEU A 47 -10.34 1.34 4.99
C LEU A 47 -9.55 2.64 4.98
N GLY A 48 -9.20 3.16 6.17
CA GLY A 48 -8.37 4.35 6.30
C GLY A 48 -7.00 4.19 5.63
N MET A 49 -6.35 3.04 5.80
CA MET A 49 -5.08 2.75 5.14
C MET A 49 -5.22 2.69 3.62
N LEU A 50 -6.25 2.01 3.11
CA LEU A 50 -6.50 1.91 1.68
C LEU A 50 -6.78 3.29 1.06
N LEU A 51 -7.69 4.05 1.66
CA LEU A 51 -8.02 5.40 1.19
C LEU A 51 -6.82 6.36 1.26
N THR A 52 -5.96 6.22 2.28
CA THR A 52 -4.76 7.04 2.42
C THR A 52 -3.72 6.69 1.37
N HIS A 53 -3.62 5.41 0.97
CA HIS A 53 -2.79 4.98 -0.14
C HIS A 53 -3.21 5.70 -1.44
N GLU A 54 -4.47 5.62 -1.82
CA GLU A 54 -4.99 6.29 -3.02
C GLU A 54 -4.89 7.83 -2.93
N ALA A 55 -5.16 8.38 -1.73
CA ALA A 55 -5.01 9.82 -1.50
C ALA A 55 -3.56 10.30 -1.70
N GLY A 56 -2.57 9.45 -1.45
CA GLY A 56 -1.17 9.72 -1.75
C GLY A 56 -0.94 10.01 -3.23
N HIS A 57 -1.48 9.17 -4.11
CA HIS A 57 -1.41 9.36 -5.56
C HIS A 57 -2.05 10.69 -5.98
N MET A 58 -3.27 10.95 -5.49
CA MET A 58 -4.00 12.19 -5.80
C MET A 58 -3.24 13.43 -5.32
N ALA A 59 -2.67 13.39 -4.10
CA ALA A 59 -1.93 14.51 -3.55
C ALA A 59 -0.67 14.82 -4.38
N VAL A 60 0.10 13.80 -4.76
CA VAL A 60 1.30 13.99 -5.59
C VAL A 60 0.93 14.46 -7.00
N ALA A 61 -0.12 13.91 -7.61
CA ALA A 61 -0.62 14.38 -8.90
C ALA A 61 -1.00 15.85 -8.83
N ALA A 62 -1.76 16.26 -7.81
CA ALA A 62 -2.19 17.65 -7.62
C ALA A 62 -1.01 18.63 -7.47
N VAL A 63 0.02 18.30 -6.65
CA VAL A 63 1.18 19.20 -6.45
C VAL A 63 2.14 19.22 -7.64
N THR A 64 2.07 18.21 -8.53
CA THR A 64 2.88 18.15 -9.75
C THR A 64 2.13 18.64 -10.99
N GLY A 65 0.86 19.03 -10.85
CA GLY A 65 0.02 19.51 -11.94
C GLY A 65 -0.41 18.43 -12.93
N ILE A 66 -0.45 17.18 -12.49
CA ILE A 66 -0.87 16.02 -13.28
C ILE A 66 -2.38 15.82 -13.09
N ASN A 67 -3.13 15.65 -14.19
CA ASN A 67 -4.53 15.30 -14.10
C ASN A 67 -4.68 13.87 -13.62
N ALA A 68 -5.41 13.69 -12.52
CA ALA A 68 -5.70 12.40 -11.95
C ALA A 68 -7.20 12.25 -11.71
N ASN A 69 -7.73 11.07 -11.98
CA ASN A 69 -9.11 10.69 -11.70
C ASN A 69 -9.13 9.40 -10.90
N ILE A 70 -10.24 9.17 -10.23
CA ILE A 70 -10.50 7.89 -9.56
C ILE A 70 -11.39 7.05 -10.50
N ASP A 71 -10.92 5.86 -10.83
CA ASP A 71 -11.66 4.85 -11.58
C ASP A 71 -11.65 3.55 -10.78
N ASP A 72 -12.83 3.08 -10.38
CA ASP A 72 -13.02 1.84 -9.60
C ASP A 72 -12.11 1.70 -8.37
N LEU A 73 -11.90 2.77 -7.60
CA LEU A 73 -11.02 2.85 -6.42
C LEU A 73 -9.51 2.84 -6.74
N THR A 74 -9.12 3.09 -7.97
CA THR A 74 -7.71 3.25 -8.39
C THR A 74 -7.53 4.64 -8.97
N VAL A 75 -6.37 5.26 -8.74
CA VAL A 75 -6.04 6.54 -9.35
C VAL A 75 -5.47 6.30 -10.76
N VAL A 76 -6.07 6.94 -11.75
CA VAL A 76 -5.63 6.89 -13.16
C VAL A 76 -5.26 8.28 -13.65
N TYR A 77 -4.40 8.34 -14.67
CA TYR A 77 -3.86 9.59 -15.23
C TYR A 77 -4.24 9.74 -16.72
N PRO A 78 -5.50 10.05 -17.02
CA PRO A 78 -6.01 10.01 -18.39
C PRO A 78 -5.37 11.08 -19.27
N GLY A 79 -4.83 10.64 -20.42
CA GLY A 79 -4.25 11.53 -21.43
C GLY A 79 -2.88 12.12 -21.04
N GLU A 80 -2.30 11.77 -19.92
CA GLU A 80 -1.00 12.26 -19.49
C GLU A 80 0.14 11.44 -20.09
N ASN A 81 1.12 12.14 -20.69
CA ASN A 81 2.40 11.57 -21.08
C ASN A 81 3.41 11.87 -19.96
N LEU A 82 3.43 11.04 -18.95
CA LEU A 82 4.29 11.25 -17.77
C LEU A 82 5.76 11.07 -18.13
N THR A 83 6.58 12.04 -17.73
CA THR A 83 8.04 11.82 -17.72
C THR A 83 8.39 10.72 -16.72
N PRO A 84 9.52 9.99 -16.88
CA PRO A 84 9.91 8.96 -15.92
C PRO A 84 9.94 9.45 -14.45
N ARG A 85 10.36 10.71 -14.25
CA ARG A 85 10.37 11.32 -12.92
C ARG A 85 8.96 11.54 -12.36
N HIS A 86 8.02 11.99 -13.17
CA HIS A 86 6.64 12.20 -12.74
C HIS A 86 5.96 10.85 -12.49
N GLN A 87 6.18 9.89 -13.39
CA GLN A 87 5.66 8.53 -13.24
C GLN A 87 6.16 7.88 -11.93
N LEU A 88 7.48 7.98 -11.64
CA LEU A 88 8.03 7.48 -10.39
C LEU A 88 7.35 8.10 -9.17
N ARG A 89 7.20 9.41 -9.14
CA ARG A 89 6.60 10.14 -8.03
C ARG A 89 5.15 9.75 -7.79
N VAL A 90 4.33 9.72 -8.85
CA VAL A 90 2.92 9.37 -8.69
C VAL A 90 2.75 7.89 -8.37
N ALA A 91 3.47 6.98 -9.01
CA ALA A 91 3.35 5.55 -8.77
C ALA A 91 3.88 5.13 -7.38
N SER A 92 4.88 5.80 -6.82
CA SER A 92 5.38 5.49 -5.47
C SER A 92 4.58 6.15 -4.35
N ALA A 93 3.73 7.13 -4.63
CA ALA A 93 3.07 7.97 -3.64
C ALA A 93 2.14 7.18 -2.70
N GLY A 94 1.43 6.19 -3.21
CA GLY A 94 0.60 5.31 -2.40
C GLY A 94 1.42 4.54 -1.36
N PHE A 95 2.53 3.93 -1.79
CA PHE A 95 3.45 3.25 -0.86
C PHE A 95 4.06 4.20 0.16
N GLN A 96 4.50 5.39 -0.24
CA GLN A 96 5.10 6.37 0.66
C GLN A 96 4.13 6.79 1.77
N THR A 97 2.88 7.06 1.41
CA THR A 97 1.81 7.43 2.35
C THR A 97 1.46 6.26 3.27
N GLN A 98 1.37 5.06 2.72
CA GLN A 98 1.14 3.82 3.45
C GLN A 98 2.27 3.54 4.46
N TRP A 99 3.53 3.75 4.09
CA TRP A 99 4.68 3.57 4.98
C TRP A 99 4.66 4.56 6.14
N LEU A 100 4.37 5.83 5.86
CA LEU A 100 4.24 6.84 6.90
C LEU A 100 3.12 6.49 7.89
N LEU A 101 1.94 6.15 7.37
CA LEU A 101 0.80 5.79 8.20
C LEU A 101 1.05 4.51 9.00
N SER A 102 1.79 3.53 8.45
CA SER A 102 2.13 2.31 9.17
C SER A 102 3.01 2.60 10.40
N GLU A 103 3.98 3.52 10.31
CA GLU A 103 4.79 3.91 11.47
C GLU A 103 3.95 4.58 12.57
N VAL A 104 3.02 5.45 12.17
CA VAL A 104 2.05 6.04 13.11
C VAL A 104 1.21 4.95 13.76
N ALA A 105 0.70 4.00 12.98
CA ALA A 105 -0.11 2.88 13.48
C ALA A 105 0.68 1.99 14.46
N PHE A 106 1.95 1.66 14.17
CA PHE A 106 2.81 0.92 15.10
C PHE A 106 2.94 1.61 16.46
N GLY A 107 2.94 2.94 16.51
CA GLY A 107 2.93 3.71 17.76
C GLY A 107 1.68 3.48 18.61
N TYR A 108 0.55 3.15 18.00
CA TYR A 108 -0.73 2.93 18.69
C TYR A 108 -1.10 1.46 18.96
N LEU A 109 -0.29 0.49 18.49
CA LEU A 109 -0.59 -0.94 18.72
C LEU A 109 -0.60 -1.33 20.21
N HIS A 110 0.13 -0.58 21.05
CA HIS A 110 0.21 -0.80 22.49
C HIS A 110 -0.60 0.23 23.31
N ASP A 111 -1.45 1.04 22.65
CA ASP A 111 -2.28 2.01 23.35
C ASP A 111 -3.27 1.29 24.27
N ALA A 112 -3.50 1.87 25.45
CA ALA A 112 -4.45 1.34 26.43
C ALA A 112 -5.90 1.43 25.94
N GLU A 113 -6.19 2.38 25.02
CA GLU A 113 -7.52 2.54 24.44
C GLU A 113 -7.75 1.53 23.31
N ASN A 114 -8.72 0.63 23.52
CA ASN A 114 -9.04 -0.45 22.59
C ASN A 114 -9.40 0.03 21.18
N SER A 115 -10.07 1.17 21.05
CA SER A 115 -10.46 1.76 19.77
C SER A 115 -9.22 2.15 18.94
N LYS A 116 -8.24 2.84 19.55
CA LYS A 116 -6.99 3.24 18.89
C LYS A 116 -6.16 2.04 18.48
N ARG A 117 -6.02 1.07 19.41
CA ARG A 117 -5.30 -0.19 19.12
C ARG A 117 -5.95 -0.97 17.99
N SER A 118 -7.29 -1.10 17.98
CA SER A 118 -8.02 -1.80 16.93
C SER A 118 -7.89 -1.10 15.57
N LEU A 119 -8.00 0.22 15.54
CA LEU A 119 -7.79 1.03 14.34
C LEU A 119 -6.36 0.87 13.81
N ALA A 120 -5.35 0.96 14.68
CA ALA A 120 -3.94 0.76 14.31
C ALA A 120 -3.71 -0.66 13.76
N THR A 121 -4.30 -1.68 14.39
CA THR A 121 -4.23 -3.07 13.92
C THR A 121 -4.78 -3.20 12.50
N GLY A 122 -5.96 -2.62 12.22
CA GLY A 122 -6.55 -2.62 10.89
C GLY A 122 -5.65 -1.95 9.85
N ALA A 123 -5.08 -0.79 10.19
CA ALA A 123 -4.15 -0.08 9.32
C ALA A 123 -2.89 -0.91 9.01
N VAL A 124 -2.25 -1.51 10.03
CA VAL A 124 -1.04 -2.33 9.83
C VAL A 124 -1.34 -3.57 9.01
N ILE A 125 -2.43 -4.30 9.31
CA ILE A 125 -2.81 -5.49 8.53
C ILE A 125 -3.04 -5.12 7.05
N THR A 126 -3.68 -4.01 6.77
CA THR A 126 -3.92 -3.57 5.39
C THR A 126 -2.64 -3.14 4.70
N HIS A 127 -1.72 -2.45 5.41
CA HIS A 127 -0.39 -2.16 4.90
C HIS A 127 0.35 -3.44 4.46
N LEU A 128 0.38 -4.46 5.31
CA LEU A 128 1.01 -5.75 4.98
C LEU A 128 0.30 -6.43 3.80
N GLY A 129 -1.03 -6.37 3.80
CA GLY A 129 -1.86 -6.97 2.75
C GLY A 129 -1.66 -6.34 1.38
N ILE A 130 -1.62 -5.01 1.26
CA ILE A 130 -1.34 -4.30 0.01
C ILE A 130 0.06 -4.71 -0.51
N SER A 131 1.07 -4.68 0.36
CA SER A 131 2.43 -5.05 -0.04
C SER A 131 2.54 -6.51 -0.48
N ALA A 132 1.84 -7.42 0.19
CA ALA A 132 1.78 -8.84 -0.21
C ALA A 132 1.05 -9.03 -1.55
N ALA A 133 -0.01 -8.25 -1.82
CA ALA A 133 -0.73 -8.29 -3.08
C ALA A 133 0.17 -7.87 -4.25
N TYR A 134 0.94 -6.79 -4.10
CA TYR A 134 1.90 -6.36 -5.12
C TYR A 134 3.07 -7.32 -5.29
N LEU A 135 3.46 -8.05 -4.25
CA LEU A 135 4.51 -9.08 -4.37
C LEU A 135 4.02 -10.34 -5.11
N THR A 136 2.71 -10.58 -5.17
CA THR A 136 2.16 -11.86 -5.63
C THR A 136 1.32 -11.77 -6.91
N PHE A 137 0.29 -10.93 -6.95
CA PHE A 137 -0.70 -10.94 -8.05
C PHE A 137 -1.05 -9.56 -8.62
N LEU A 138 -0.58 -8.47 -8.02
CA LEU A 138 -0.74 -7.12 -8.55
C LEU A 138 0.52 -6.59 -9.23
N ASN A 139 1.65 -7.28 -9.17
CA ASN A 139 2.90 -6.82 -9.76
C ASN A 139 2.85 -6.73 -11.29
N ASP A 140 1.98 -7.50 -11.95
CA ASP A 140 1.78 -7.50 -13.41
C ASP A 140 0.57 -6.67 -13.87
N HIS A 141 -0.08 -5.95 -12.96
CA HIS A 141 -1.18 -5.07 -13.32
C HIS A 141 -0.65 -3.85 -14.09
N GLU A 142 -1.12 -3.64 -15.34
CA GLU A 142 -0.57 -2.62 -16.25
C GLU A 142 -0.63 -1.20 -15.67
N ASP A 143 -1.69 -0.88 -14.95
CA ASP A 143 -1.92 0.43 -14.31
C ASP A 143 -1.53 0.41 -12.81
N GLY A 144 -0.83 -0.63 -12.35
CA GLY A 144 -0.45 -0.79 -10.95
C GLY A 144 0.82 0.00 -10.59
N ASP A 145 0.94 0.33 -9.31
CA ASP A 145 2.05 1.10 -8.75
C ASP A 145 3.43 0.50 -9.06
N VAL A 146 3.55 -0.82 -8.84
CA VAL A 146 4.81 -1.54 -9.10
C VAL A 146 5.20 -1.44 -10.56
N MET A 147 4.25 -1.59 -11.48
CA MET A 147 4.50 -1.42 -12.92
C MET A 147 4.88 0.02 -13.25
N GLY A 148 4.20 1.01 -12.66
CA GLY A 148 4.54 2.42 -12.83
C GLY A 148 5.95 2.75 -12.36
N ILE A 149 6.35 2.25 -11.18
CA ILE A 149 7.72 2.41 -10.64
C ILE A 149 8.74 1.69 -11.53
N ALA A 150 8.48 0.44 -11.94
CA ALA A 150 9.36 -0.36 -12.78
C ALA A 150 9.63 0.32 -14.12
N ASN A 151 8.57 0.79 -14.79
CA ASN A 151 8.67 1.54 -16.04
C ASN A 151 9.49 2.84 -15.88
N ALA A 152 9.24 3.58 -14.79
CA ALA A 152 9.95 4.83 -14.52
C ALA A 152 11.45 4.64 -14.25
N LEU A 153 11.82 3.53 -13.60
CA LEU A 153 13.20 3.20 -13.26
C LEU A 153 13.93 2.39 -14.35
N GLY A 154 13.22 1.89 -15.36
CA GLY A 154 13.75 0.94 -16.34
C GLY A 154 14.22 -0.36 -15.68
N ARG A 155 13.48 -0.83 -14.66
CA ARG A 155 13.79 -2.04 -13.88
C ARG A 155 12.75 -3.13 -14.14
N ASP A 156 13.12 -4.34 -13.79
CA ASP A 156 12.20 -5.46 -13.76
C ASP A 156 11.14 -5.24 -12.65
N ARG A 157 9.87 -5.59 -12.95
CA ARG A 157 8.76 -5.42 -12.02
C ARG A 157 8.87 -6.29 -10.76
N ASP A 158 9.42 -7.51 -10.90
CA ASP A 158 9.59 -8.42 -9.78
C ASP A 158 10.67 -7.91 -8.83
N GLU A 159 11.74 -7.28 -9.37
CA GLU A 159 12.74 -6.56 -8.55
C GLU A 159 12.09 -5.41 -7.77
N VAL A 160 11.25 -4.61 -8.43
CA VAL A 160 10.56 -3.49 -7.77
C VAL A 160 9.56 -4.00 -6.74
N ALA A 161 8.77 -5.03 -7.06
CA ALA A 161 7.86 -5.66 -6.10
C ALA A 161 8.60 -6.15 -4.85
N ALA A 162 9.74 -6.81 -5.03
CA ALA A 162 10.58 -7.27 -3.92
C ALA A 162 11.11 -6.09 -3.09
N LEU A 163 11.56 -5.01 -3.73
CA LEU A 163 12.04 -3.81 -3.03
C LEU A 163 10.94 -3.16 -2.18
N VAL A 164 9.76 -2.89 -2.75
CA VAL A 164 8.66 -2.25 -2.01
C VAL A 164 8.07 -3.15 -0.92
N ALA A 165 8.28 -4.46 -1.00
CA ALA A 165 7.87 -5.41 0.02
C ALA A 165 8.83 -5.46 1.25
N ILE A 166 10.08 -4.99 1.13
CA ILE A 166 11.06 -5.03 2.24
C ILE A 166 10.50 -4.40 3.53
N PRO A 167 9.93 -3.18 3.53
CA PRO A 167 9.36 -2.61 4.74
C PRO A 167 8.26 -3.47 5.34
N ALA A 168 7.38 -4.02 4.51
CA ALA A 168 6.28 -4.86 4.97
C ALA A 168 6.75 -6.19 5.56
N LEU A 169 7.82 -6.80 5.03
CA LEU A 169 8.44 -7.99 5.61
C LEU A 169 9.01 -7.71 7.01
N LEU A 170 9.71 -6.59 7.16
CA LEU A 170 10.22 -6.14 8.47
C LEU A 170 9.06 -5.84 9.43
N ASP A 171 8.00 -5.21 8.95
CA ASP A 171 6.82 -4.90 9.75
C ASP A 171 6.02 -6.16 10.12
N THR A 172 5.98 -7.17 9.26
CA THR A 172 5.43 -8.48 9.62
C THR A 172 6.17 -9.07 10.81
N TRP A 173 7.52 -8.97 10.80
CA TRP A 173 8.31 -9.42 11.94
C TRP A 173 8.05 -8.59 13.21
N ARG A 174 7.87 -7.26 13.07
CA ARG A 174 7.48 -6.37 14.20
C ARG A 174 6.12 -6.76 14.79
N LEU A 175 5.17 -7.16 13.95
CA LEU A 175 3.80 -7.47 14.36
C LEU A 175 3.67 -8.87 14.97
N LEU A 176 4.31 -9.89 14.36
CA LEU A 176 4.04 -11.29 14.65
C LEU A 176 5.11 -11.96 15.53
N GLY A 177 6.25 -11.32 15.75
CA GLY A 177 7.38 -11.94 16.42
C GLY A 177 7.95 -11.11 17.56
N ASN A 178 9.08 -11.61 18.11
CA ASN A 178 9.93 -10.87 19.03
C ASN A 178 11.14 -10.34 18.27
N PRO A 179 11.00 -9.23 17.52
CA PRO A 179 12.08 -8.75 16.68
C PRO A 179 13.24 -8.21 17.53
N PRO A 180 14.51 -8.44 17.11
CA PRO A 180 15.63 -7.73 17.67
C PRO A 180 15.44 -6.22 17.59
N ARG A 181 16.05 -5.47 18.52
CA ARG A 181 15.88 -4.01 18.63
C ARG A 181 16.22 -3.21 17.37
N TRP A 182 17.02 -3.77 16.47
CA TRP A 182 17.38 -3.13 15.21
C TRP A 182 16.30 -3.20 14.12
N VAL A 183 15.35 -4.14 14.21
CA VAL A 183 14.32 -4.35 13.19
C VAL A 183 13.40 -3.14 13.01
N PRO A 184 12.83 -2.52 14.05
CA PRO A 184 12.03 -1.31 13.89
C PRO A 184 12.81 -0.17 13.21
N SER A 185 14.08 0.03 13.61
CA SER A 185 14.94 1.06 13.01
C SER A 185 15.24 0.76 11.53
N LEU A 186 15.47 -0.49 11.18
CA LEU A 186 15.71 -0.90 9.79
C LEU A 186 14.45 -0.74 8.94
N SER A 187 13.27 -1.11 9.47
CA SER A 187 11.99 -0.87 8.78
C SER A 187 11.78 0.62 8.49
N ALA A 188 11.92 1.48 9.50
CA ALA A 188 11.79 2.92 9.33
C ALA A 188 12.83 3.49 8.35
N ALA A 189 14.07 3.02 8.40
CA ALA A 189 15.14 3.46 7.50
C ALA A 189 14.85 3.03 6.04
N SER A 190 14.37 1.81 5.81
CA SER A 190 14.02 1.33 4.47
C SER A 190 12.88 2.16 3.85
N LYS A 191 11.86 2.50 4.64
CA LYS A 191 10.76 3.39 4.24
C LYS A 191 11.28 4.79 3.90
N GLY A 192 12.13 5.35 4.75
CA GLY A 192 12.73 6.67 4.53
C GLY A 192 13.59 6.75 3.27
N LEU A 193 14.37 5.71 2.97
CA LEU A 193 15.17 5.65 1.74
C LEU A 193 14.29 5.63 0.48
N MET A 194 13.22 4.84 0.50
CA MET A 194 12.31 4.74 -0.65
C MET A 194 11.35 5.94 -0.75
N ALA A 195 11.10 6.66 0.32
CA ALA A 195 10.34 7.92 0.29
C ALA A 195 11.12 9.07 -0.38
N ALA A 196 12.41 8.89 -0.65
CA ALA A 196 13.25 9.88 -1.35
C ALA A 196 13.20 9.77 -2.89
N TRP A 197 12.38 8.88 -3.45
CA TRP A 197 12.19 8.70 -4.89
C TRP A 197 11.51 9.87 -5.60
#